data_1898cf06b878b8c24d19b67829537246
#
_entry.id   1898cf06b878b8c24d19b67829537246
#
_cell.length_a   1.000
_cell.length_b   1.000
_cell.length_c   1.000
_cell.angle_alpha   90.00
_cell.angle_beta   90.00
_cell.angle_gamma   90.00
#
_symmetry.space_group_name_H-M   'P 1'
#
loop_
_entity.id
_entity.type
_entity.pdbx_description
1 polymer ?
#
loop_
_entity_poly.entity_id
_entity_poly.type
_entity_poly.pdbx_seq_one_letter_code
_entity_poly.pdbx_strand_id
1 'polypeptide(L)'
;MIISVDFTCRPLEIWRVKPILLLTTLLFTLTSIAEEKLHSATKPVPRSGGWTKRHESFNKRVAQGNCDLIFIGDSITQGWEGRGKGVWAKHYAKRNAVNLGIGGDRTQHVIWRLDNGNLHRIKPKAAVIMIGTNNSGSNTSQEIADGVEVIVKQLRKKLPETKVLLLGVFPRGANNADKRRLVNEGTNAIFKKLADDKAVHYLDIGPKFLEKDGTLSREIMPDLLHLSEKGYTIWAESIEEKLKELMGE
;
A
#
# COMPACT_ATOMS: atom_id res chain seq x y z
N MET A 1 -12.21 -97.85 47.20
CA MET A 1 -12.56 -97.50 45.82
C MET A 1 -12.00 -96.09 45.58
N ILE A 2 -10.81 -96.03 45.05
CA ILE A 2 -10.03 -94.80 44.91
C ILE A 2 -10.16 -94.40 43.46
N ILE A 3 -10.75 -93.21 43.21
CA ILE A 3 -10.88 -92.62 41.88
C ILE A 3 -9.67 -91.67 41.70
N SER A 4 -8.79 -92.10 40.82
CA SER A 4 -7.67 -91.24 40.33
C SER A 4 -8.21 -90.26 39.27
N VAL A 5 -7.99 -88.93 39.48
CA VAL A 5 -8.30 -87.88 38.49
C VAL A 5 -6.97 -87.44 37.89
N ASP A 6 -6.79 -87.70 36.63
CA ASP A 6 -5.59 -87.39 35.85
C ASP A 6 -5.73 -85.95 35.32
N PHE A 7 -4.84 -84.99 35.75
CA PHE A 7 -4.76 -83.59 35.26
C PHE A 7 -3.70 -83.53 34.17
N THR A 8 -4.14 -83.59 32.93
CA THR A 8 -3.28 -83.26 31.80
C THR A 8 -3.25 -81.76 31.59
N CYS A 9 -2.13 -81.13 31.90
CA CYS A 9 -1.83 -79.76 31.66
C CYS A 9 -1.57 -79.52 30.17
N ARG A 10 -2.44 -78.71 29.46
CA ARG A 10 -2.15 -78.27 28.10
C ARG A 10 -1.30 -76.98 28.18
N PRO A 11 -0.26 -76.81 27.34
CA PRO A 11 0.54 -75.59 27.33
C PRO A 11 -0.23 -74.43 26.66
N LEU A 12 -0.19 -73.27 27.30
CA LEU A 12 -0.72 -71.97 26.78
C LEU A 12 0.10 -71.53 25.59
N GLU A 13 -0.52 -71.42 24.42
CA GLU A 13 0.08 -70.76 23.26
C GLU A 13 0.17 -69.26 23.51
N ILE A 14 1.41 -68.74 23.64
CA ILE A 14 1.71 -67.35 23.74
C ILE A 14 1.66 -66.76 22.33
N TRP A 15 0.61 -65.99 22.01
CA TRP A 15 0.50 -65.20 20.79
C TRP A 15 1.55 -64.08 20.82
N ARG A 16 2.58 -64.21 19.99
CA ARG A 16 3.56 -63.15 19.75
C ARG A 16 2.89 -62.05 18.96
N VAL A 17 2.51 -60.95 19.65
CA VAL A 17 2.09 -59.70 19.01
C VAL A 17 3.36 -59.03 18.46
N LYS A 18 3.49 -58.95 17.14
CA LYS A 18 4.55 -58.16 16.48
C LYS A 18 4.26 -56.69 16.71
N PRO A 19 5.21 -55.87 17.19
CA PRO A 19 5.02 -54.44 17.27
C PRO A 19 4.96 -53.86 15.85
N ILE A 20 3.79 -53.31 15.45
CA ILE A 20 3.65 -52.47 14.28
C ILE A 20 4.30 -51.13 14.63
N LEU A 21 5.48 -50.89 14.10
CA LEU A 21 6.18 -49.62 14.19
C LEU A 21 5.43 -48.63 13.30
N LEU A 22 4.49 -47.85 13.89
CA LEU A 22 3.86 -46.72 13.22
C LEU A 22 4.91 -45.61 13.07
N LEU A 23 5.52 -45.53 11.89
CA LEU A 23 6.39 -44.44 11.51
C LEU A 23 5.51 -43.22 11.19
N THR A 24 5.18 -42.40 12.19
CA THR A 24 4.56 -41.10 11.98
C THR A 24 5.59 -40.17 11.41
N THR A 25 5.60 -40.03 10.09
CA THR A 25 6.31 -38.96 9.38
C THR A 25 5.62 -37.64 9.69
N LEU A 26 6.19 -36.90 10.65
CA LEU A 26 5.82 -35.54 10.94
C LEU A 26 6.32 -34.67 9.78
N LEU A 27 5.42 -34.35 8.80
CA LEU A 27 5.69 -33.36 7.78
C LEU A 27 5.77 -31.99 8.47
N PHE A 28 6.98 -31.54 8.78
CA PHE A 28 7.22 -30.12 9.04
C PHE A 28 7.04 -29.35 7.72
N THR A 29 5.87 -28.76 7.52
CA THR A 29 5.71 -27.70 6.54
C THR A 29 6.54 -26.52 7.03
N LEU A 30 7.75 -26.36 6.49
CA LEU A 30 8.50 -25.12 6.58
C LEU A 30 7.67 -24.04 5.86
N THR A 31 6.83 -23.32 6.61
CA THR A 31 6.35 -22.02 6.17
C THR A 31 7.58 -21.13 6.09
N SER A 32 8.08 -20.91 4.89
CA SER A 32 9.07 -19.89 4.62
C SER A 32 8.48 -18.55 5.08
N ILE A 33 8.85 -18.12 6.29
CA ILE A 33 8.68 -16.73 6.70
C ILE A 33 9.61 -15.99 5.77
N ALA A 34 9.04 -15.33 4.75
CA ALA A 34 9.80 -14.46 3.89
C ALA A 34 10.48 -13.44 4.79
N GLU A 35 11.82 -13.49 4.83
CA GLU A 35 12.63 -12.55 5.58
C GLU A 35 12.29 -11.16 5.07
N GLU A 36 11.66 -10.34 5.93
CA GLU A 36 11.23 -9.00 5.59
C GLU A 36 12.49 -8.21 5.26
N LYS A 37 12.71 -7.96 3.97
CA LYS A 37 13.89 -7.23 3.47
C LYS A 37 13.89 -5.83 4.07
N LEU A 38 14.57 -5.65 5.17
CA LEU A 38 14.70 -4.39 5.88
C LEU A 38 15.61 -3.45 5.08
N HIS A 39 15.01 -2.63 4.21
CA HIS A 39 15.67 -1.54 3.51
C HIS A 39 15.00 -0.20 3.84
N SER A 40 15.64 0.91 3.47
CA SER A 40 15.19 2.25 3.87
C SER A 40 13.73 2.56 3.48
N ALA A 41 13.23 2.02 2.39
CA ALA A 41 11.87 2.31 1.91
C ALA A 41 10.76 1.63 2.75
N THR A 42 11.08 0.56 3.50
CA THR A 42 10.13 -0.15 4.37
C THR A 42 10.30 0.18 5.85
N LYS A 43 11.45 0.77 6.25
CA LYS A 43 11.75 1.08 7.66
C LYS A 43 11.06 2.37 8.10
N PRO A 44 10.01 2.32 8.98
CA PRO A 44 9.31 3.52 9.41
C PRO A 44 10.23 4.53 10.06
N VAL A 45 10.20 5.78 9.61
CA VAL A 45 11.00 6.84 10.21
C VAL A 45 10.27 8.18 10.12
N PRO A 46 10.21 8.98 11.22
CA PRO A 46 9.68 10.33 11.20
C PRO A 46 10.70 11.30 10.60
N ARG A 47 10.21 12.50 10.28
CA ARG A 47 11.04 13.67 10.01
C ARG A 47 10.82 14.71 11.08
N SER A 48 11.54 15.83 11.03
CA SER A 48 11.50 16.89 12.04
C SER A 48 11.02 18.24 11.48
N GLY A 49 10.89 19.24 12.34
CA GLY A 49 10.60 20.62 11.97
C GLY A 49 9.18 20.81 11.43
N GLY A 50 9.05 21.50 10.30
CA GLY A 50 7.75 21.78 9.66
C GLY A 50 6.94 20.53 9.32
N TRP A 51 7.64 19.43 9.05
CA TRP A 51 7.00 18.14 8.79
C TRP A 51 6.22 17.63 10.00
N THR A 52 6.79 17.68 11.21
CA THR A 52 6.12 17.28 12.45
C THR A 52 4.87 18.12 12.68
N LYS A 53 4.97 19.45 12.54
CA LYS A 53 3.82 20.35 12.69
C LYS A 53 2.69 20.00 11.71
N ARG A 54 3.04 19.67 10.46
CA ARG A 54 2.05 19.28 9.46
C ARG A 54 1.42 17.93 9.79
N HIS A 55 2.21 16.94 10.18
CA HIS A 55 1.72 15.66 10.65
C HIS A 55 0.73 15.80 11.83
N GLU A 56 1.07 16.61 12.82
CA GLU A 56 0.19 16.91 13.96
C GLU A 56 -1.11 17.61 13.54
N SER A 57 -1.05 18.50 12.54
CA SER A 57 -2.25 19.14 11.98
C SER A 57 -3.20 18.13 11.33
N PHE A 58 -2.65 17.11 10.67
CA PHE A 58 -3.44 15.99 10.15
C PHE A 58 -4.10 15.18 11.27
N ASN A 59 -3.35 14.87 12.32
CA ASN A 59 -3.90 14.16 13.48
C ASN A 59 -5.06 14.93 14.12
N LYS A 60 -4.94 16.26 14.24
CA LYS A 60 -6.02 17.12 14.70
C LYS A 60 -7.22 17.11 13.75
N ARG A 61 -6.99 17.13 12.43
CA ARG A 61 -8.06 17.11 11.42
C ARG A 61 -8.81 15.78 11.43
N VAL A 62 -8.11 14.66 11.42
CA VAL A 62 -8.76 13.33 11.40
C VAL A 62 -9.48 13.02 12.72
N ALA A 63 -8.98 13.53 13.85
CA ALA A 63 -9.64 13.38 15.13
C ALA A 63 -11.04 14.01 15.19
N GLN A 64 -11.33 14.98 14.32
CA GLN A 64 -12.66 15.58 14.18
C GLN A 64 -13.68 14.63 13.53
N GLY A 65 -13.22 13.52 12.93
CA GLY A 65 -14.05 12.64 12.13
C GLY A 65 -14.49 13.31 10.81
N ASN A 66 -15.65 12.91 10.28
CA ASN A 66 -16.24 13.43 9.03
C ASN A 66 -15.21 13.46 7.89
N CYS A 67 -14.73 12.26 7.54
CA CYS A 67 -13.70 12.06 6.54
C CYS A 67 -14.09 10.86 5.68
N ASP A 68 -14.66 11.13 4.50
CA ASP A 68 -15.18 10.09 3.60
C ASP A 68 -14.16 9.70 2.53
N LEU A 69 -13.16 10.57 2.27
CA LEU A 69 -12.12 10.37 1.29
C LEU A 69 -10.79 10.88 1.84
N ILE A 70 -9.72 10.12 1.66
CA ILE A 70 -8.36 10.56 2.01
C ILE A 70 -7.43 10.47 0.81
N PHE A 71 -6.52 11.45 0.69
CA PHE A 71 -5.42 11.44 -0.26
C PHE A 71 -4.10 11.32 0.50
N ILE A 72 -3.33 10.29 0.21
CA ILE A 72 -2.06 9.99 0.88
C ILE A 72 -0.92 10.11 -0.13
N GLY A 73 0.12 10.88 0.20
CA GLY A 73 1.24 11.05 -0.69
C GLY A 73 2.25 12.08 -0.21
N ASP A 74 3.00 12.63 -1.16
CA ASP A 74 4.10 13.56 -0.97
C ASP A 74 3.76 15.02 -1.37
N SER A 75 4.74 15.77 -1.92
CA SER A 75 4.54 17.14 -2.38
C SER A 75 3.51 17.27 -3.51
N ILE A 76 3.39 16.26 -4.35
CA ILE A 76 2.42 16.27 -5.45
C ILE A 76 1.00 16.17 -4.88
N THR A 77 0.79 15.34 -3.86
CA THR A 77 -0.47 15.28 -3.11
C THR A 77 -0.69 16.55 -2.27
N GLN A 78 0.35 17.07 -1.59
CA GLN A 78 0.24 18.34 -0.87
C GLN A 78 -0.19 19.49 -1.78
N GLY A 79 0.23 19.49 -3.01
CA GLY A 79 -0.06 20.58 -3.98
C GLY A 79 -1.54 20.78 -4.32
N TRP A 80 -2.42 19.86 -3.92
CA TRP A 80 -3.87 20.09 -3.91
C TRP A 80 -4.29 21.30 -3.05
N GLU A 81 -3.48 21.71 -2.08
CA GLU A 81 -3.70 22.90 -1.25
C GLU A 81 -3.18 24.20 -1.92
N GLY A 82 -2.35 24.05 -2.95
CA GLY A 82 -1.75 25.14 -3.71
C GLY A 82 -2.30 25.22 -5.12
N ARG A 83 -1.52 24.78 -6.11
CA ARG A 83 -1.89 24.84 -7.54
C ARG A 83 -3.16 24.03 -7.88
N GLY A 84 -3.45 22.98 -7.13
CA GLY A 84 -4.67 22.18 -7.29
C GLY A 84 -5.89 22.69 -6.53
N LYS A 85 -5.80 23.83 -5.79
CA LYS A 85 -6.85 24.26 -4.85
C LYS A 85 -8.22 24.47 -5.52
N GLY A 86 -8.25 25.07 -6.69
CA GLY A 86 -9.50 25.30 -7.44
C GLY A 86 -10.15 23.99 -7.89
N VAL A 87 -9.32 23.07 -8.38
CA VAL A 87 -9.76 21.74 -8.83
C VAL A 87 -10.22 20.90 -7.63
N TRP A 88 -9.50 20.94 -6.50
CA TRP A 88 -9.92 20.29 -5.26
C TRP A 88 -11.29 20.74 -4.79
N ALA A 89 -11.52 22.06 -4.78
CA ALA A 89 -12.81 22.62 -4.37
C ALA A 89 -13.96 22.13 -5.24
N LYS A 90 -13.72 21.98 -6.55
CA LYS A 90 -14.71 21.49 -7.52
C LYS A 90 -15.03 20.00 -7.33
N HIS A 91 -14.01 19.16 -7.17
CA HIS A 91 -14.15 17.71 -7.23
C HIS A 91 -14.29 17.03 -5.85
N TYR A 92 -13.65 17.57 -4.81
CA TYR A 92 -13.49 16.83 -3.55
C TYR A 92 -14.07 17.52 -2.30
N ALA A 93 -14.37 18.83 -2.35
CA ALA A 93 -14.85 19.56 -1.17
C ALA A 93 -16.15 18.97 -0.60
N LYS A 94 -17.07 18.53 -1.48
CA LYS A 94 -18.35 17.93 -1.09
C LYS A 94 -18.24 16.48 -0.61
N ARG A 95 -17.06 15.85 -0.75
CA ARG A 95 -16.77 14.45 -0.38
C ARG A 95 -16.11 14.34 1.00
N ASN A 96 -16.13 15.37 1.82
CA ASN A 96 -15.41 15.40 3.09
C ASN A 96 -13.96 14.91 2.95
N ALA A 97 -13.31 15.30 1.85
CA ALA A 97 -11.98 14.83 1.52
C ALA A 97 -10.90 15.47 2.40
N VAL A 98 -9.92 14.68 2.80
CA VAL A 98 -8.77 15.14 3.59
C VAL A 98 -7.48 14.86 2.82
N ASN A 99 -6.69 15.92 2.62
CA ASN A 99 -5.37 15.84 2.03
C ASN A 99 -4.33 15.52 3.12
N LEU A 100 -3.74 14.33 3.03
CA LEU A 100 -2.66 13.87 3.92
C LEU A 100 -1.29 13.87 3.20
N GLY A 101 -1.08 14.73 2.22
CA GLY A 101 0.20 14.89 1.52
C GLY A 101 1.20 15.73 2.30
N ILE A 102 2.48 15.30 2.37
CA ILE A 102 3.59 16.10 2.92
C ILE A 102 4.76 16.13 1.95
N GLY A 103 5.20 17.33 1.61
CA GLY A 103 6.34 17.54 0.70
C GLY A 103 7.60 16.79 1.10
N GLY A 104 8.21 16.13 0.12
CA GLY A 104 9.43 15.34 0.31
C GLY A 104 9.22 14.00 1.01
N ASP A 105 7.97 13.58 1.30
CA ASP A 105 7.73 12.26 1.87
C ASP A 105 8.17 11.15 0.91
N ARG A 106 8.75 10.14 1.52
CA ARG A 106 9.08 8.84 0.96
C ARG A 106 8.15 7.78 1.56
N THR A 107 8.16 6.58 1.03
CA THR A 107 7.36 5.46 1.54
C THR A 107 7.53 5.28 3.05
N GLN A 108 8.75 5.27 3.57
CA GLN A 108 9.04 5.10 4.99
C GLN A 108 8.43 6.18 5.91
N HIS A 109 8.31 7.41 5.41
CA HIS A 109 7.66 8.49 6.17
C HIS A 109 6.14 8.29 6.23
N VAL A 110 5.55 7.89 5.11
CA VAL A 110 4.12 7.55 5.06
C VAL A 110 3.84 6.37 5.99
N ILE A 111 4.62 5.29 5.93
CA ILE A 111 4.49 4.12 6.82
C ILE A 111 4.47 4.58 8.28
N TRP A 112 5.43 5.43 8.69
CA TRP A 112 5.46 5.95 10.04
C TRP A 112 4.21 6.76 10.39
N ARG A 113 3.76 7.68 9.51
CA ARG A 113 2.60 8.56 9.77
C ARG A 113 1.29 7.78 9.96
N LEU A 114 1.09 6.71 9.19
CA LEU A 114 -0.10 5.88 9.28
C LEU A 114 -0.18 5.14 10.63
N ASP A 115 0.95 4.82 11.25
CA ASP A 115 1.00 4.24 12.60
C ASP A 115 0.90 5.30 13.71
N ASN A 116 1.18 6.58 13.40
CA ASN A 116 1.28 7.64 14.37
C ASN A 116 0.14 8.67 14.27
N GLY A 117 -1.07 8.23 14.00
CA GLY A 117 -2.29 9.02 14.20
C GLY A 117 -3.04 9.43 12.94
N ASN A 118 -2.43 9.42 11.73
CA ASN A 118 -3.10 9.90 10.52
C ASN A 118 -4.35 9.10 10.10
N LEU A 119 -4.59 7.94 10.70
CA LEU A 119 -5.78 7.12 10.47
C LEU A 119 -6.66 6.99 11.70
N HIS A 120 -6.41 7.79 12.74
CA HIS A 120 -7.11 7.65 14.00
C HIS A 120 -8.58 8.12 13.91
N ARG A 121 -9.50 7.24 14.30
CA ARG A 121 -10.94 7.51 14.37
C ARG A 121 -11.64 7.89 13.05
N ILE A 122 -11.04 7.59 11.90
CA ILE A 122 -11.70 7.77 10.60
C ILE A 122 -12.08 6.44 9.98
N LYS A 123 -13.12 6.46 9.15
CA LYS A 123 -13.58 5.33 8.35
C LYS A 123 -13.94 5.82 6.94
N PRO A 124 -12.95 6.28 6.16
CA PRO A 124 -13.22 6.79 4.82
C PRO A 124 -13.74 5.67 3.91
N LYS A 125 -14.61 6.03 2.98
CA LYS A 125 -15.07 5.12 1.93
C LYS A 125 -13.92 4.75 0.98
N ALA A 126 -13.07 5.74 0.66
CA ALA A 126 -11.94 5.55 -0.24
C ALA A 126 -10.66 6.25 0.24
N ALA A 127 -9.51 5.65 -0.11
CA ALA A 127 -8.17 6.22 0.08
C ALA A 127 -7.42 6.21 -1.26
N VAL A 128 -7.06 7.39 -1.76
CA VAL A 128 -6.22 7.57 -2.95
C VAL A 128 -4.76 7.66 -2.52
N ILE A 129 -3.91 6.81 -3.08
CA ILE A 129 -2.48 6.76 -2.75
C ILE A 129 -1.65 7.09 -3.98
N MET A 130 -0.73 8.05 -3.87
CA MET A 130 0.32 8.32 -4.85
C MET A 130 1.61 8.71 -4.11
N ILE A 131 2.59 7.80 -4.09
CA ILE A 131 3.85 7.92 -3.34
C ILE A 131 4.96 7.11 -4.00
N GLY A 132 6.22 7.56 -3.87
CA GLY A 132 7.39 6.81 -4.34
C GLY A 132 8.43 7.66 -5.07
N THR A 133 8.03 8.75 -5.72
CA THR A 133 8.94 9.56 -6.54
C THR A 133 10.17 10.11 -5.77
N ASN A 134 10.02 10.39 -4.47
CA ASN A 134 11.15 10.86 -3.64
C ASN A 134 12.11 9.74 -3.23
N ASN A 135 11.71 8.50 -3.35
CA ASN A 135 12.59 7.34 -3.15
C ASN A 135 13.48 7.09 -4.37
N SER A 136 13.07 7.46 -5.57
CA SER A 136 13.69 7.07 -6.85
C SER A 136 15.15 7.54 -7.06
N GLY A 137 15.65 8.40 -6.18
CA GLY A 137 17.06 8.81 -6.17
C GLY A 137 17.96 7.95 -5.27
N SER A 138 17.41 7.05 -4.46
CA SER A 138 18.15 6.29 -3.45
C SER A 138 17.68 4.85 -3.25
N ASN A 139 16.54 4.49 -3.84
CA ASN A 139 15.98 3.13 -3.76
C ASN A 139 15.75 2.58 -5.16
N THR A 140 15.82 1.27 -5.29
CA THR A 140 15.44 0.53 -6.50
C THR A 140 13.92 0.50 -6.67
N SER A 141 13.46 0.16 -7.87
CA SER A 141 12.04 -0.03 -8.15
C SER A 141 11.39 -1.07 -7.24
N GLN A 142 12.09 -2.16 -6.92
CA GLN A 142 11.60 -3.20 -6.02
C GLN A 142 11.47 -2.68 -4.59
N GLU A 143 12.48 -2.00 -4.06
CA GLU A 143 12.43 -1.45 -2.70
C GLU A 143 11.30 -0.42 -2.53
N ILE A 144 11.04 0.39 -3.56
CA ILE A 144 9.93 1.35 -3.52
C ILE A 144 8.59 0.60 -3.54
N ALA A 145 8.47 -0.40 -4.38
CA ALA A 145 7.27 -1.23 -4.46
C ALA A 145 6.99 -1.96 -3.13
N ASP A 146 8.02 -2.50 -2.48
CA ASP A 146 7.90 -3.12 -1.14
C ASP A 146 7.40 -2.09 -0.11
N GLY A 147 7.91 -0.84 -0.15
CA GLY A 147 7.44 0.24 0.71
C GLY A 147 5.96 0.59 0.46
N VAL A 148 5.52 0.60 -0.79
CA VAL A 148 4.11 0.82 -1.16
C VAL A 148 3.25 -0.34 -0.68
N GLU A 149 3.73 -1.58 -0.81
CA GLU A 149 3.04 -2.77 -0.30
C GLU A 149 2.79 -2.68 1.21
N VAL A 150 3.80 -2.26 1.99
CA VAL A 150 3.64 -2.04 3.44
C VAL A 150 2.55 -1.01 3.72
N ILE A 151 2.51 0.12 2.99
CA ILE A 151 1.48 1.15 3.13
C ILE A 151 0.09 0.57 2.86
N VAL A 152 -0.08 -0.17 1.78
CA VAL A 152 -1.36 -0.80 1.40
C VAL A 152 -1.78 -1.80 2.48
N LYS A 153 -0.88 -2.66 2.96
CA LYS A 153 -1.16 -3.62 4.04
C LYS A 153 -1.58 -2.93 5.34
N GLN A 154 -0.92 -1.81 5.72
CA GLN A 154 -1.31 -1.03 6.89
C GLN A 154 -2.72 -0.45 6.75
N LEU A 155 -3.05 0.13 5.59
CA LEU A 155 -4.39 0.65 5.32
C LEU A 155 -5.44 -0.46 5.39
N ARG A 156 -5.20 -1.59 4.75
CA ARG A 156 -6.13 -2.73 4.78
C ARG A 156 -6.35 -3.26 6.19
N LYS A 157 -5.28 -3.29 7.02
CA LYS A 157 -5.36 -3.72 8.43
C LYS A 157 -6.13 -2.73 9.29
N LYS A 158 -5.87 -1.42 9.14
CA LYS A 158 -6.44 -0.38 10.01
C LYS A 158 -7.84 0.08 9.56
N LEU A 159 -8.10 0.04 8.26
CA LEU A 159 -9.32 0.51 7.61
C LEU A 159 -9.87 -0.58 6.68
N PRO A 160 -10.36 -1.71 7.21
CA PRO A 160 -10.74 -2.88 6.41
C PRO A 160 -11.86 -2.61 5.39
N GLU A 161 -12.76 -1.68 5.67
CA GLU A 161 -13.88 -1.32 4.78
C GLU A 161 -13.50 -0.30 3.71
N THR A 162 -12.39 0.45 3.92
CA THR A 162 -11.95 1.49 2.98
C THR A 162 -11.45 0.87 1.67
N LYS A 163 -11.96 1.34 0.54
CA LYS A 163 -11.43 0.98 -0.78
C LYS A 163 -10.14 1.77 -1.05
N VAL A 164 -9.11 1.10 -1.51
CA VAL A 164 -7.83 1.74 -1.84
C VAL A 164 -7.75 1.94 -3.35
N LEU A 165 -7.58 3.18 -3.80
CA LEU A 165 -7.20 3.53 -5.17
C LEU A 165 -5.70 3.84 -5.18
N LEU A 166 -4.91 2.86 -5.57
CA LEU A 166 -3.47 2.98 -5.73
C LEU A 166 -3.15 3.52 -7.13
N LEU A 167 -2.57 4.70 -7.18
CA LEU A 167 -2.14 5.30 -8.45
C LEU A 167 -0.70 4.94 -8.76
N GLY A 168 -0.40 4.73 -10.03
CA GLY A 168 0.97 4.69 -10.51
C GLY A 168 1.71 5.97 -10.10
N VAL A 169 2.98 5.85 -9.73
CA VAL A 169 3.86 7.02 -9.48
C VAL A 169 3.97 7.81 -10.79
N PHE A 170 3.67 9.10 -10.73
CA PHE A 170 3.60 9.93 -11.93
C PHE A 170 4.96 10.06 -12.63
N PRO A 171 4.97 10.28 -13.96
CA PRO A 171 6.18 10.53 -14.69
C PRO A 171 6.87 11.80 -14.19
N ARG A 172 8.19 11.88 -14.39
CA ARG A 172 9.03 13.02 -14.06
C ARG A 172 10.15 13.18 -15.08
N GLY A 173 10.84 14.31 -15.04
CA GLY A 173 11.88 14.61 -16.04
C GLY A 173 11.30 14.87 -17.42
N ALA A 174 12.12 15.39 -18.32
CA ALA A 174 11.65 15.82 -19.65
C ALA A 174 11.16 14.67 -20.52
N ASN A 175 11.82 13.52 -20.44
CA ASN A 175 11.56 12.33 -21.28
C ASN A 175 12.06 11.05 -20.62
N ASN A 176 12.03 9.95 -21.34
CA ASN A 176 12.45 8.61 -20.88
C ASN A 176 13.97 8.48 -20.59
N ALA A 177 14.79 9.50 -20.84
CA ALA A 177 16.18 9.50 -20.41
C ALA A 177 16.37 9.81 -18.92
N ASP A 178 15.35 10.31 -18.22
CA ASP A 178 15.42 10.56 -16.77
C ASP A 178 15.44 9.24 -16.01
N LYS A 179 16.56 8.95 -15.34
CA LYS A 179 16.75 7.68 -14.60
C LYS A 179 15.72 7.47 -13.49
N ARG A 180 15.28 8.57 -12.84
CA ARG A 180 14.27 8.47 -11.77
C ARG A 180 12.88 8.19 -12.32
N ARG A 181 12.61 8.64 -13.55
CA ARG A 181 11.38 8.27 -14.26
C ARG A 181 11.35 6.78 -14.56
N LEU A 182 12.46 6.21 -15.04
CA LEU A 182 12.56 4.76 -15.28
C LEU A 182 12.37 3.96 -13.98
N VAL A 183 12.89 4.45 -12.86
CA VAL A 183 12.67 3.83 -11.55
C VAL A 183 11.18 3.88 -11.17
N ASN A 184 10.48 5.01 -11.38
CA ASN A 184 9.05 5.12 -11.11
C ASN A 184 8.23 4.14 -11.98
N GLU A 185 8.54 4.06 -13.26
CA GLU A 185 7.89 3.14 -14.21
C GLU A 185 8.10 1.67 -13.81
N GLY A 186 9.33 1.31 -13.45
CA GLY A 186 9.65 -0.01 -12.91
C GLY A 186 8.90 -0.32 -11.61
N THR A 187 8.78 0.67 -10.72
CA THR A 187 7.99 0.56 -9.49
C THR A 187 6.52 0.28 -9.81
N ASN A 188 5.92 1.03 -10.75
CA ASN A 188 4.54 0.86 -11.17
C ASN A 188 4.28 -0.54 -11.73
N ALA A 189 5.22 -1.06 -12.53
CA ALA A 189 5.13 -2.42 -13.10
C ALA A 189 5.12 -3.52 -12.03
N ILE A 190 5.75 -3.28 -10.88
CA ILE A 190 5.81 -4.23 -9.77
C ILE A 190 4.55 -4.12 -8.92
N PHE A 191 4.25 -2.96 -8.36
CA PHE A 191 3.20 -2.83 -7.36
C PHE A 191 1.77 -2.82 -7.92
N LYS A 192 1.58 -2.68 -9.24
CA LYS A 192 0.26 -2.90 -9.86
C LYS A 192 -0.36 -4.26 -9.51
N LYS A 193 0.48 -5.24 -9.18
CA LYS A 193 0.06 -6.58 -8.75
C LYS A 193 -0.59 -6.60 -7.36
N LEU A 194 -0.53 -5.51 -6.60
CA LEU A 194 -1.23 -5.37 -5.31
C LEU A 194 -2.75 -5.19 -5.47
N ALA A 195 -3.20 -4.85 -6.67
CA ALA A 195 -4.62 -4.77 -6.96
C ALA A 195 -5.27 -6.16 -6.92
N ASP A 196 -6.39 -6.24 -6.22
CA ASP A 196 -7.25 -7.42 -6.13
C ASP A 196 -8.65 -7.17 -6.73
N ASP A 197 -8.87 -5.95 -7.25
CA ASP A 197 -10.12 -5.45 -7.82
C ASP A 197 -11.36 -5.58 -6.90
N LYS A 198 -11.10 -5.77 -5.60
CA LYS A 198 -12.12 -5.86 -4.55
C LYS A 198 -11.94 -4.77 -3.50
N ALA A 199 -10.78 -4.73 -2.90
CA ALA A 199 -10.42 -3.80 -1.85
C ALA A 199 -9.29 -2.86 -2.26
N VAL A 200 -8.42 -3.29 -3.15
CA VAL A 200 -7.31 -2.52 -3.72
C VAL A 200 -7.47 -2.47 -5.23
N HIS A 201 -7.58 -1.27 -5.76
CA HIS A 201 -7.69 -1.00 -7.19
C HIS A 201 -6.47 -0.23 -7.65
N TYR A 202 -5.94 -0.56 -8.82
CA TYR A 202 -4.80 0.14 -9.40
C TYR A 202 -5.22 0.93 -10.63
N LEU A 203 -4.72 2.16 -10.73
CA LEU A 203 -4.92 2.99 -11.91
C LEU A 203 -3.63 3.75 -12.24
N ASP A 204 -3.13 3.58 -13.45
CA ASP A 204 -2.01 4.38 -13.96
C ASP A 204 -2.54 5.51 -14.86
N ILE A 205 -2.51 6.71 -14.33
CA ILE A 205 -2.85 7.93 -15.07
C ILE A 205 -1.60 8.64 -15.62
N GLY A 206 -0.40 8.11 -15.37
CA GLY A 206 0.87 8.68 -15.81
C GLY A 206 0.90 9.03 -17.30
N PRO A 207 0.43 8.16 -18.21
CA PRO A 207 0.36 8.46 -19.64
C PRO A 207 -0.47 9.68 -20.01
N LYS A 208 -1.45 10.07 -19.17
CA LYS A 208 -2.29 11.27 -19.42
C LYS A 208 -1.54 12.59 -19.25
N PHE A 209 -0.38 12.59 -18.62
CA PHE A 209 0.47 13.75 -18.43
C PHE A 209 1.49 13.93 -19.56
N LEU A 210 1.63 12.93 -20.45
CA LEU A 210 2.66 12.89 -21.46
C LEU A 210 2.12 13.27 -22.84
N GLU A 211 2.98 13.88 -23.63
CA GLU A 211 2.75 14.07 -25.05
C GLU A 211 2.88 12.71 -25.79
N LYS A 212 2.44 12.67 -27.05
CA LYS A 212 2.44 11.44 -27.86
C LYS A 212 3.84 10.81 -28.02
N ASP A 213 4.89 11.63 -27.99
CA ASP A 213 6.29 11.20 -28.07
C ASP A 213 6.88 10.79 -26.72
N GLY A 214 6.07 10.81 -25.65
CA GLY A 214 6.49 10.46 -24.29
C GLY A 214 7.19 11.61 -23.56
N THR A 215 7.27 12.81 -24.11
CA THR A 215 7.81 13.98 -23.41
C THR A 215 6.83 14.52 -22.38
N LEU A 216 7.35 15.21 -21.35
CA LEU A 216 6.57 15.85 -20.31
C LEU A 216 6.58 17.36 -20.53
N SER A 217 5.40 17.92 -20.80
CA SER A 217 5.24 19.35 -21.00
C SER A 217 5.36 20.15 -19.70
N ARG A 218 6.05 21.29 -19.75
CA ARG A 218 6.09 22.26 -18.65
C ARG A 218 4.74 22.93 -18.38
N GLU A 219 3.82 22.86 -19.31
CA GLU A 219 2.44 23.30 -19.10
C GLU A 219 1.73 22.40 -18.08
N ILE A 220 2.04 21.10 -18.10
CA ILE A 220 1.48 20.10 -17.18
C ILE A 220 2.27 20.04 -15.86
N MET A 221 3.61 20.01 -15.96
CA MET A 221 4.53 20.00 -14.81
C MET A 221 5.63 21.05 -15.02
N PRO A 222 5.48 22.28 -14.50
CA PRO A 222 6.39 23.40 -14.77
C PRO A 222 7.86 23.14 -14.44
N ASP A 223 8.12 22.36 -13.42
CA ASP A 223 9.45 21.91 -13.01
C ASP A 223 9.74 20.43 -13.37
N LEU A 224 8.92 19.85 -14.25
CA LEU A 224 8.99 18.45 -14.68
C LEU A 224 8.81 17.43 -13.54
N LEU A 225 8.10 17.83 -12.48
CA LEU A 225 7.79 17.00 -11.31
C LEU A 225 6.42 17.34 -10.69
N HIS A 226 6.21 18.61 -10.38
CA HIS A 226 5.00 19.04 -9.68
C HIS A 226 3.94 19.58 -10.67
N LEU A 227 2.70 19.17 -10.46
CA LEU A 227 1.59 19.51 -11.33
C LEU A 227 1.27 21.02 -11.32
N SER A 228 0.93 21.54 -12.49
CA SER A 228 0.19 22.80 -12.65
C SER A 228 -1.30 22.58 -12.32
N GLU A 229 -2.11 23.64 -12.33
CA GLU A 229 -3.57 23.51 -12.24
C GLU A 229 -4.14 22.61 -13.33
N LYS A 230 -3.63 22.72 -14.57
CA LYS A 230 -4.00 21.83 -15.69
C LYS A 230 -3.65 20.38 -15.37
N GLY A 231 -2.47 20.12 -14.80
CA GLY A 231 -2.07 18.78 -14.35
C GLY A 231 -3.00 18.23 -13.27
N TYR A 232 -3.40 19.05 -12.30
CA TYR A 232 -4.39 18.64 -11.29
C TYR A 232 -5.77 18.38 -11.89
N THR A 233 -6.18 19.11 -12.90
CA THR A 233 -7.44 18.85 -13.64
C THR A 233 -7.37 17.48 -14.30
N ILE A 234 -6.28 17.18 -15.01
CA ILE A 234 -6.07 15.84 -15.60
C ILE A 234 -6.13 14.75 -14.54
N TRP A 235 -5.49 14.95 -13.38
CA TRP A 235 -5.56 13.97 -12.30
C TRP A 235 -6.99 13.75 -11.83
N ALA A 236 -7.72 14.85 -11.49
CA ALA A 236 -9.08 14.74 -10.98
C ALA A 236 -10.02 14.01 -11.96
N GLU A 237 -9.99 14.43 -13.22
CA GLU A 237 -10.85 13.83 -14.25
C GLU A 237 -10.50 12.38 -14.57
N SER A 238 -9.20 12.04 -14.52
CA SER A 238 -8.74 10.67 -14.82
C SER A 238 -9.15 9.64 -13.77
N ILE A 239 -9.35 10.04 -12.52
CA ILE A 239 -9.75 9.11 -11.45
C ILE A 239 -11.24 9.19 -11.11
N GLU A 240 -11.97 10.15 -11.65
CA GLU A 240 -13.32 10.50 -11.20
C GLU A 240 -14.30 9.33 -11.30
N GLU A 241 -14.33 8.63 -12.43
CA GLU A 241 -15.22 7.50 -12.65
C GLU A 241 -14.95 6.37 -11.63
N LYS A 242 -13.67 5.97 -11.52
CA LYS A 242 -13.28 4.94 -10.55
C LYS A 242 -13.53 5.37 -9.12
N LEU A 243 -13.29 6.64 -8.80
CA LEU A 243 -13.51 7.16 -7.45
C LEU A 243 -14.99 7.14 -7.06
N LYS A 244 -15.89 7.52 -7.98
CA LYS A 244 -17.34 7.41 -7.77
C LYS A 244 -17.77 5.96 -7.50
N GLU A 245 -17.29 5.02 -8.32
CA GLU A 245 -17.54 3.58 -8.11
C GLU A 245 -17.14 3.16 -6.69
N LEU A 246 -15.92 3.51 -6.27
CA LEU A 246 -15.37 3.10 -4.96
C LEU A 246 -16.08 3.77 -3.78
N MET A 247 -16.63 4.95 -3.97
CA MET A 247 -17.38 5.68 -2.95
C MET A 247 -18.87 5.36 -2.94
N GLY A 248 -19.38 4.67 -3.95
CA GLY A 248 -20.81 4.36 -4.11
C GLY A 248 -21.64 5.60 -4.44
N GLU A 249 -21.14 6.46 -5.35
CA GLU A 249 -21.78 7.69 -5.85
C GLU A 249 -22.42 7.49 -7.23
#